data_43dc585042488b34a161c5d5bc42311f
#
_entry.id   43dc585042488b34a161c5d5bc42311f
#
_cell.length_a   1.000
_cell.length_b   1.000
_cell.length_c   1.000
_cell.angle_alpha   90.00
_cell.angle_beta   90.00
_cell.angle_gamma   90.00
#
_symmetry.space_group_name_H-M   'P 1'
#
loop_
_entity.id
_entity.type
_entity.pdbx_description
1 polymer ?
#
loop_
_entity_poly.entity_id
_entity_poly.type
_entity_poly.pdbx_seq_one_letter_code
_entity_poly.pdbx_strand_id
1 'polypeptide(L)'
;MEETEKLQKYLIQEYNEFRVSLTPKLITEAIEKGEPIILSGILQKANTLNRNGRVYPLDILKRESKNYMELVEKNLATGELDHPETAVVSLQNVSHKVVDMWWQDDELHGKVQITKSTPAGKTLLGLIQDGVTLGISSRGVGSVKRQGDQDIVQNDFELIA
;
A
#
# COMPACT_ATOMS: atom_id res chain seq x y z
N MET A 1 -13.61 27.85 27.73
CA MET A 1 -13.49 27.51 26.27
C MET A 1 -12.45 26.42 26.15
N GLU A 2 -12.88 25.24 25.79
CA GLU A 2 -11.93 24.21 25.40
C GLU A 2 -11.31 24.65 24.08
N GLU A 3 -10.03 24.99 24.09
CA GLU A 3 -9.26 25.06 22.86
C GLU A 3 -9.26 23.65 22.27
N THR A 4 -9.99 23.46 21.18
CA THR A 4 -9.86 22.25 20.36
C THR A 4 -8.44 22.21 19.86
N GLU A 5 -7.64 21.36 20.46
CA GLU A 5 -6.26 21.12 20.07
C GLU A 5 -6.27 20.70 18.59
N LYS A 6 -5.78 21.60 17.73
CA LYS A 6 -5.75 21.36 16.29
C LYS A 6 -4.70 20.32 16.01
N LEU A 7 -5.13 19.07 15.71
CA LEU A 7 -4.23 17.98 15.41
C LEU A 7 -3.35 18.30 14.19
N GLN A 8 -2.07 18.09 14.32
CA GLN A 8 -1.12 18.34 13.24
C GLN A 8 -1.15 17.19 12.23
N LYS A 9 -1.36 17.54 10.96
CA LYS A 9 -1.23 16.59 9.84
C LYS A 9 0.23 16.34 9.50
N TYR A 10 0.56 15.10 9.23
CA TYR A 10 1.90 14.71 8.79
C TYR A 10 1.83 13.48 7.87
N LEU A 11 2.95 13.16 7.23
CA LEU A 11 3.06 11.97 6.40
C LEU A 11 3.04 10.72 7.30
N ILE A 12 2.11 9.82 7.03
CA ILE A 12 1.97 8.55 7.74
C ILE A 12 2.35 7.41 6.79
N GLN A 13 3.35 6.63 7.18
CA GLN A 13 3.80 5.46 6.44
C GLN A 13 3.51 4.21 7.23
N GLU A 14 2.86 3.23 6.60
CA GLU A 14 2.64 1.91 7.15
C GLU A 14 3.36 0.86 6.33
N TYR A 15 4.00 -0.06 7.02
CA TYR A 15 4.77 -1.12 6.45
C TYR A 15 4.17 -2.47 6.83
N ASN A 16 3.79 -3.26 5.83
CA ASN A 16 3.24 -4.59 6.04
C ASN A 16 4.01 -5.61 5.21
N GLU A 17 4.17 -6.82 5.75
CA GLU A 17 4.65 -7.95 4.97
C GLU A 17 3.60 -8.30 3.91
N PHE A 18 4.02 -8.31 2.65
CA PHE A 18 3.16 -8.68 1.54
C PHE A 18 3.49 -10.10 1.11
N ARG A 19 2.61 -11.04 1.48
CA ARG A 19 2.76 -12.43 1.09
C ARG A 19 2.32 -12.62 -0.35
N VAL A 20 3.28 -12.90 -1.19
CA VAL A 20 3.08 -13.07 -2.62
C VAL A 20 2.37 -14.40 -2.90
N SER A 21 1.32 -14.35 -3.72
CA SER A 21 0.53 -15.51 -4.13
C SER A 21 1.23 -16.41 -5.16
N LEU A 22 2.29 -15.92 -5.79
CA LEU A 22 3.04 -16.65 -6.81
C LEU A 22 4.39 -17.12 -6.30
N THR A 23 4.78 -18.35 -6.66
CA THR A 23 6.13 -18.87 -6.39
C THR A 23 7.12 -18.31 -7.42
N PRO A 24 8.44 -18.30 -7.12
CA PRO A 24 9.46 -17.91 -8.10
C PRO A 24 9.36 -18.67 -9.42
N LYS A 25 9.00 -19.95 -9.37
CA LYS A 25 8.82 -20.78 -10.57
C LYS A 25 7.66 -20.27 -11.44
N LEU A 26 6.51 -19.97 -10.84
CA LEU A 26 5.35 -19.46 -11.57
C LEU A 26 5.62 -18.08 -12.18
N ILE A 27 6.41 -17.25 -11.50
CA ILE A 27 6.82 -15.94 -12.02
C ILE A 27 7.72 -16.11 -13.25
N THR A 28 8.71 -17.01 -13.18
CA THR A 28 9.58 -17.32 -14.32
C THR A 28 8.78 -17.83 -15.52
N GLU A 29 7.82 -18.72 -15.29
CA GLU A 29 6.93 -19.24 -16.35
C GLU A 29 6.09 -18.10 -16.98
N ALA A 30 5.56 -17.18 -16.17
CA ALA A 30 4.80 -16.04 -16.68
C ALA A 30 5.65 -15.10 -17.53
N ILE A 31 6.91 -14.87 -17.14
CA ILE A 31 7.86 -14.06 -17.93
C ILE A 31 8.13 -14.72 -19.28
N GLU A 32 8.41 -16.03 -19.30
CA GLU A 32 8.69 -16.79 -20.52
C GLU A 32 7.49 -16.76 -21.50
N LYS A 33 6.26 -16.76 -20.97
CA LYS A 33 5.04 -16.66 -21.78
C LYS A 33 4.63 -15.24 -22.16
N GLY A 34 5.34 -14.23 -21.65
CA GLY A 34 4.98 -12.82 -21.86
C GLY A 34 3.68 -12.39 -21.17
N GLU A 35 3.24 -13.12 -20.16
CA GLU A 35 2.03 -12.82 -19.38
C GLU A 35 2.27 -11.70 -18.36
N PRO A 36 1.23 -10.93 -18.00
CA PRO A 36 1.32 -9.99 -16.90
C PRO A 36 1.65 -10.70 -15.58
N ILE A 37 2.47 -10.06 -14.74
CA ILE A 37 2.83 -10.58 -13.42
C ILE A 37 2.04 -9.83 -12.37
N ILE A 38 1.04 -10.52 -11.82
CA ILE A 38 0.09 -9.97 -10.85
C ILE A 38 0.25 -10.73 -9.53
N LEU A 39 0.49 -9.98 -8.47
CA LEU A 39 0.63 -10.48 -7.10
C LEU A 39 -0.60 -10.09 -6.31
N SER A 40 -1.12 -10.98 -5.48
CA SER A 40 -2.24 -10.68 -4.59
C SER A 40 -1.90 -10.95 -3.14
N GLY A 41 -2.49 -10.18 -2.25
CA GLY A 41 -2.29 -10.32 -0.82
C GLY A 41 -3.05 -9.26 -0.03
N ILE A 42 -2.84 -9.26 1.28
CA ILE A 42 -3.42 -8.27 2.19
C ILE A 42 -2.58 -7.00 2.11
N LEU A 43 -3.22 -5.89 1.78
CA LEU A 43 -2.58 -4.58 1.72
C LEU A 43 -2.57 -3.91 3.10
N GLN A 44 -3.67 -3.96 3.82
CA GLN A 44 -3.81 -3.32 5.12
C GLN A 44 -4.94 -3.96 5.94
N LYS A 45 -4.82 -3.89 7.28
CA LYS A 45 -5.85 -4.33 8.23
C LYS A 45 -6.42 -3.14 8.98
N ALA A 46 -7.74 -3.05 9.05
CA ALA A 46 -8.44 -2.05 9.84
C ALA A 46 -8.72 -2.54 11.27
N ASN A 47 -9.01 -1.62 12.17
CA ASN A 47 -9.39 -1.89 13.56
C ASN A 47 -8.41 -2.76 14.36
N THR A 48 -7.19 -2.90 13.88
CA THR A 48 -6.15 -3.74 14.49
C THR A 48 -4.92 -2.89 14.77
N LEU A 49 -4.34 -3.04 15.96
CA LEU A 49 -3.07 -2.40 16.31
C LEU A 49 -1.96 -2.98 15.43
N ASN A 50 -1.32 -2.13 14.64
CA ASN A 50 -0.21 -2.53 13.80
C ASN A 50 1.14 -2.43 14.52
N ARG A 51 2.23 -2.82 13.83
CA ARG A 51 3.59 -2.83 14.40
C ARG A 51 4.11 -1.42 14.74
N ASN A 52 3.52 -0.39 14.16
CA ASN A 52 3.90 1.00 14.41
C ASN A 52 3.07 1.65 15.52
N GLY A 53 2.24 0.88 16.21
CA GLY A 53 1.39 1.37 17.29
C GLY A 53 0.17 2.16 16.84
N ARG A 54 -0.24 2.02 15.56
CA ARG A 54 -1.39 2.72 15.00
C ARG A 54 -2.57 1.80 14.76
N VAL A 55 -3.75 2.37 14.88
CA VAL A 55 -5.02 1.74 14.51
C VAL A 55 -5.70 2.60 13.44
N TYR A 56 -6.06 1.97 12.33
CA TYR A 56 -6.85 2.61 11.27
C TYR A 56 -8.31 2.19 11.42
N PRO A 57 -9.22 3.12 11.74
CA PRO A 57 -10.64 2.80 11.77
C PRO A 57 -11.14 2.30 10.42
N LEU A 58 -12.02 1.30 10.45
CA LEU A 58 -12.52 0.65 9.22
C LEU A 58 -13.24 1.62 8.29
N ASP A 59 -14.06 2.52 8.84
CA ASP A 59 -14.81 3.51 8.07
C ASP A 59 -13.88 4.47 7.33
N ILE A 60 -12.77 4.87 7.94
CA ILE A 60 -11.75 5.74 7.32
C ILE A 60 -11.05 5.01 6.19
N LEU A 61 -10.59 3.78 6.42
CA LEU A 61 -9.93 2.98 5.38
C LEU A 61 -10.88 2.62 4.24
N LYS A 62 -12.14 2.31 4.52
CA LYS A 62 -13.14 2.05 3.48
C LYS A 62 -13.38 3.27 2.62
N ARG A 63 -13.50 4.46 3.23
CA ARG A 63 -13.63 5.71 2.50
C ARG A 63 -12.42 5.95 1.59
N GLU A 64 -11.20 5.82 2.15
CA GLU A 64 -9.98 6.11 1.41
C GLU A 64 -9.65 5.06 0.35
N SER A 65 -9.95 3.79 0.60
CA SER A 65 -9.80 2.76 -0.43
C SER A 65 -10.78 2.97 -1.59
N LYS A 66 -11.99 3.43 -1.31
CA LYS A 66 -12.95 3.79 -2.35
C LYS A 66 -12.45 4.96 -3.20
N ASN A 67 -11.90 6.00 -2.57
CA ASN A 67 -11.30 7.13 -3.29
C ASN A 67 -10.10 6.67 -4.13
N TYR A 68 -9.26 5.81 -3.58
CA TYR A 68 -8.09 5.28 -4.26
C TYR A 68 -8.45 4.39 -5.45
N MET A 69 -9.59 3.67 -5.39
CA MET A 69 -10.10 2.87 -6.51
C MET A 69 -10.37 3.71 -7.76
N GLU A 70 -10.68 4.97 -7.63
CA GLU A 70 -10.80 5.87 -8.78
C GLU A 70 -9.47 6.00 -9.52
N LEU A 71 -8.35 6.03 -8.81
CA LEU A 71 -7.01 6.01 -9.40
C LEU A 71 -6.70 4.66 -10.05
N VAL A 72 -7.11 3.56 -9.41
CA VAL A 72 -6.95 2.21 -9.96
C VAL A 72 -7.66 2.08 -11.31
N GLU A 73 -8.89 2.52 -11.39
CA GLU A 73 -9.71 2.47 -12.61
C GLU A 73 -9.13 3.32 -13.75
N LYS A 74 -8.45 4.41 -13.41
CA LYS A 74 -7.79 5.30 -14.38
C LYS A 74 -6.35 4.93 -14.70
N ASN A 75 -5.84 3.81 -14.19
CA ASN A 75 -4.42 3.41 -14.30
C ASN A 75 -3.43 4.43 -13.71
N LEU A 76 -3.81 5.11 -12.64
CA LEU A 76 -3.01 6.11 -11.96
C LEU A 76 -2.50 5.64 -10.58
N ALA A 77 -2.87 4.43 -10.16
CA ALA A 77 -2.51 3.88 -8.84
C ALA A 77 -1.12 3.24 -8.86
N THR A 78 -0.10 4.05 -9.12
CA THR A 78 1.29 3.58 -9.19
C THR A 78 1.94 3.49 -7.83
N GLY A 79 2.83 2.52 -7.67
CA GLY A 79 3.64 2.33 -6.48
C GLY A 79 5.12 2.34 -6.80
N GLU A 80 5.91 2.75 -5.82
CA GLU A 80 7.35 2.92 -5.95
C GLU A 80 8.12 1.81 -5.24
N LEU A 81 9.30 1.50 -5.78
CA LEU A 81 10.29 0.70 -5.07
C LEU A 81 10.89 1.57 -3.94
N ASP A 82 11.18 0.96 -2.79
CA ASP A 82 11.62 1.66 -1.57
C ASP A 82 10.55 2.51 -0.89
N HIS A 83 10.95 3.26 0.13
CA HIS A 83 10.11 4.11 0.96
C HIS A 83 10.47 5.58 0.78
N PRO A 84 9.99 6.26 -0.26
CA PRO A 84 10.24 7.70 -0.37
C PRO A 84 9.49 8.45 0.75
N GLU A 85 10.19 9.34 1.42
CA GLU A 85 9.67 10.18 2.51
C GLU A 85 8.91 11.41 1.99
N THR A 86 8.14 11.24 0.93
CA THR A 86 7.39 12.31 0.29
C THR A 86 5.96 11.89 -0.03
N ALA A 87 5.05 12.85 -0.01
CA ALA A 87 3.67 12.65 -0.42
C ALA A 87 3.49 12.59 -1.95
N VAL A 88 4.52 12.93 -2.71
CA VAL A 88 4.49 12.95 -4.19
C VAL A 88 5.08 11.66 -4.75
N VAL A 89 4.35 11.02 -5.66
CA VAL A 89 4.82 9.81 -6.36
C VAL A 89 5.83 10.21 -7.44
N SER A 90 7.00 9.57 -7.43
CA SER A 90 8.01 9.71 -8.47
C SER A 90 7.83 8.64 -9.55
N LEU A 91 7.50 9.03 -10.76
CA LEU A 91 7.33 8.10 -11.88
C LEU A 91 8.62 7.35 -12.24
N GLN A 92 9.78 7.90 -11.94
CA GLN A 92 11.08 7.23 -12.18
C GLN A 92 11.27 5.99 -11.31
N ASN A 93 10.63 5.95 -10.13
CA ASN A 93 10.76 4.85 -9.18
C ASN A 93 9.59 3.87 -9.23
N VAL A 94 8.66 4.03 -10.15
CA VAL A 94 7.50 3.14 -10.26
C VAL A 94 7.94 1.71 -10.59
N SER A 95 7.56 0.77 -9.73
CA SER A 95 7.86 -0.66 -9.85
C SER A 95 6.60 -1.51 -10.05
N HIS A 96 5.45 -0.98 -9.68
CA HIS A 96 4.17 -1.68 -9.74
C HIS A 96 3.00 -0.71 -9.79
N LYS A 97 1.83 -1.24 -10.09
CA LYS A 97 0.56 -0.53 -9.98
C LYS A 97 -0.48 -1.40 -9.31
N VAL A 98 -1.36 -0.80 -8.52
CA VAL A 98 -2.52 -1.50 -7.97
C VAL A 98 -3.56 -1.65 -9.08
N VAL A 99 -4.04 -2.88 -9.29
CA VAL A 99 -5.01 -3.18 -10.35
C VAL A 99 -6.38 -3.57 -9.82
N ASP A 100 -6.46 -3.97 -8.55
CA ASP A 100 -7.72 -4.29 -7.88
C ASP A 100 -7.58 -4.22 -6.37
N MET A 101 -8.68 -3.96 -5.67
CA MET A 101 -8.78 -4.01 -4.21
C MET A 101 -10.19 -4.46 -3.82
N TRP A 102 -10.30 -5.21 -2.72
CA TRP A 102 -11.57 -5.62 -2.14
C TRP A 102 -11.42 -5.82 -0.63
N TRP A 103 -12.54 -5.78 0.06
CA TRP A 103 -12.59 -6.01 1.50
C TRP A 103 -13.04 -7.44 1.83
N GLN A 104 -12.36 -8.04 2.80
CA GLN A 104 -12.81 -9.25 3.49
C GLN A 104 -12.77 -8.93 4.99
N ASP A 105 -13.94 -8.77 5.61
CA ASP A 105 -14.05 -8.30 7.00
C ASP A 105 -13.24 -7.00 7.18
N ASP A 106 -12.28 -6.98 8.10
CA ASP A 106 -11.42 -5.83 8.38
C ASP A 106 -10.12 -5.82 7.55
N GLU A 107 -10.01 -6.69 6.56
CA GLU A 107 -8.81 -6.81 5.74
C GLU A 107 -9.03 -6.25 4.34
N LEU A 108 -8.21 -5.29 3.96
CA LEU A 108 -8.14 -4.80 2.58
C LEU A 108 -7.17 -5.67 1.79
N HIS A 109 -7.72 -6.43 0.87
CA HIS A 109 -6.96 -7.23 -0.09
C HIS A 109 -6.74 -6.46 -1.38
N GLY A 110 -5.70 -6.80 -2.09
CA GLY A 110 -5.42 -6.16 -3.38
C GLY A 110 -4.58 -7.02 -4.31
N LYS A 111 -4.58 -6.60 -5.56
CA LYS A 111 -3.72 -7.13 -6.61
C LYS A 111 -2.83 -6.01 -7.12
N VAL A 112 -1.54 -6.31 -7.24
CA VAL A 112 -0.55 -5.41 -7.81
C VAL A 112 0.09 -6.06 -9.03
N GLN A 113 0.23 -5.29 -10.09
CA GLN A 113 0.91 -5.72 -11.31
C GLN A 113 2.28 -5.09 -11.37
N ILE A 114 3.32 -5.90 -11.59
CA ILE A 114 4.69 -5.42 -11.74
C ILE A 114 4.82 -4.71 -13.08
N THR A 115 5.42 -3.52 -13.07
CA THR A 115 5.74 -2.78 -14.29
C THR A 115 7.02 -3.34 -14.93
N LYS A 116 6.90 -4.39 -15.72
CA LYS A 116 8.03 -5.16 -16.28
C LYS A 116 9.02 -4.35 -17.11
N SER A 117 8.57 -3.23 -17.67
CA SER A 117 9.37 -2.42 -18.59
C SER A 117 10.09 -1.26 -17.92
N THR A 118 9.77 -0.95 -16.65
CA THR A 118 10.46 0.10 -15.91
C THR A 118 11.71 -0.42 -15.22
N PRO A 119 12.75 0.41 -15.00
CA PRO A 119 13.94 -0.01 -14.27
C PRO A 119 13.62 -0.54 -12.87
N ALA A 120 12.80 0.17 -12.11
CA ALA A 120 12.39 -0.26 -10.76
C ALA A 120 11.53 -1.53 -10.79
N GLY A 121 10.66 -1.68 -11.80
CA GLY A 121 9.89 -2.91 -11.99
C GLY A 121 10.77 -4.12 -12.29
N LYS A 122 11.80 -3.95 -13.10
CA LYS A 122 12.79 -5.01 -13.35
C LYS A 122 13.56 -5.41 -12.09
N THR A 123 13.93 -4.45 -11.27
CA THR A 123 14.58 -4.70 -9.96
C THR A 123 13.64 -5.49 -9.05
N LEU A 124 12.40 -5.06 -8.91
CA LEU A 124 11.39 -5.76 -8.10
C LEU A 124 11.19 -7.20 -8.57
N LEU A 125 11.05 -7.39 -9.87
CA LEU A 125 10.86 -8.71 -10.47
C LEU A 125 12.05 -9.64 -10.19
N GLY A 126 13.28 -9.14 -10.34
CA GLY A 126 14.51 -9.89 -10.05
C GLY A 126 14.59 -10.31 -8.58
N LEU A 127 14.22 -9.42 -7.65
CA LEU A 127 14.19 -9.73 -6.21
C LEU A 127 13.20 -10.86 -5.91
N ILE A 128 12.01 -10.81 -6.50
CA ILE A 128 10.99 -11.86 -6.29
C ILE A 128 11.47 -13.19 -6.89
N GLN A 129 12.06 -13.18 -8.07
CA GLN A 129 12.64 -14.40 -8.69
C GLN A 129 13.73 -15.02 -7.83
N ASP A 130 14.54 -14.20 -7.15
CA ASP A 130 15.60 -14.66 -6.26
C ASP A 130 15.08 -15.06 -4.85
N GLY A 131 13.78 -15.04 -4.64
CA GLY A 131 13.15 -15.47 -3.40
C GLY A 131 13.22 -14.46 -2.26
N VAL A 132 13.49 -13.20 -2.54
CA VAL A 132 13.50 -12.14 -1.52
C VAL A 132 12.08 -11.88 -1.02
N THR A 133 11.90 -11.90 0.29
CA THR A 133 10.63 -11.53 0.93
C THR A 133 10.46 -10.01 0.91
N LEU A 134 9.34 -9.56 0.39
CA LEU A 134 9.04 -8.14 0.24
C LEU A 134 7.88 -7.74 1.14
N GLY A 135 7.89 -6.47 1.54
CA GLY A 135 6.76 -5.83 2.18
C GLY A 135 6.05 -4.87 1.23
N ILE A 136 4.89 -4.43 1.65
CA ILE A 136 4.15 -3.35 0.99
C ILE A 136 3.95 -2.22 1.99
N SER A 137 4.02 -0.99 1.50
CA SER A 137 3.87 0.19 2.32
C SER A 137 2.78 1.07 1.76
N SER A 138 1.95 1.62 2.66
CA SER A 138 1.05 2.72 2.30
C SER A 138 1.63 4.05 2.74
N ARG A 139 1.33 5.10 1.99
CA ARG A 139 1.61 6.49 2.34
C ARG A 139 0.33 7.29 2.32
N GLY A 140 0.15 8.08 3.35
CA GLY A 140 -0.97 8.98 3.45
C GLY A 140 -0.61 10.21 4.25
N VAL A 141 -1.48 11.19 4.26
CA VAL A 141 -1.35 12.42 5.04
C VAL A 141 -2.53 12.50 5.99
N GLY A 142 -2.27 12.74 7.24
CA GLY A 142 -3.31 12.86 8.24
C GLY A 142 -2.74 13.08 9.63
N SER A 143 -3.63 13.02 10.63
CA SER A 143 -3.26 13.12 12.03
C SER A 143 -3.64 11.87 12.79
N VAL A 144 -3.03 11.69 13.96
CA VAL A 144 -3.34 10.63 14.90
C VAL A 144 -3.69 11.22 16.25
N LYS A 145 -4.51 10.51 17.02
CA LYS A 145 -4.83 10.84 18.40
C LYS A 145 -4.45 9.68 19.30
N ARG A 146 -3.69 9.97 20.34
CA ARG A 146 -3.28 8.96 21.31
C ARG A 146 -4.45 8.53 22.21
N GLN A 147 -4.68 7.23 22.29
CA GLN A 147 -5.60 6.60 23.24
C GLN A 147 -4.88 5.44 23.92
N GLY A 148 -4.51 5.62 25.20
CA GLY A 148 -3.68 4.62 25.90
C GLY A 148 -2.35 4.42 25.18
N ASP A 149 -2.07 3.20 24.76
CA ASP A 149 -0.84 2.82 24.05
C ASP A 149 -0.97 2.87 22.53
N GLN A 150 -2.11 3.35 22.02
CA GLN A 150 -2.44 3.30 20.59
C GLN A 150 -2.55 4.69 20.01
N ASP A 151 -2.07 4.86 18.79
CA ASP A 151 -2.31 6.04 17.96
C ASP A 151 -3.43 5.75 16.98
N ILE A 152 -4.56 6.44 17.14
CA ILE A 152 -5.74 6.26 16.30
C ILE A 152 -5.70 7.25 15.14
N VAL A 153 -5.67 6.75 13.92
CA VAL A 153 -5.72 7.57 12.71
C VAL A 153 -7.05 8.30 12.62
N GLN A 154 -6.98 9.60 12.37
CA GLN A 154 -8.13 10.49 12.41
C GLN A 154 -8.81 10.65 11.04
N ASN A 155 -9.99 11.28 11.07
CA ASN A 155 -10.84 11.43 9.89
C ASN A 155 -10.27 12.31 8.77
N ASP A 156 -9.20 13.04 9.04
CA ASP A 156 -8.47 13.86 8.06
C ASP A 156 -7.48 13.05 7.21
N PHE A 157 -7.40 11.74 7.42
CA PHE A 157 -6.48 10.87 6.68
C PHE A 157 -6.83 10.79 5.20
N GLU A 158 -5.82 10.99 4.34
CA GLU A 158 -5.89 10.80 2.90
C GLU A 158 -4.83 9.80 2.46
N LEU A 159 -5.25 8.71 1.82
CA LEU A 159 -4.35 7.72 1.25
C LEU A 159 -3.78 8.25 -0.08
N ILE A 160 -2.46 8.23 -0.22
CA ILE A 160 -1.76 8.74 -1.41
C ILE A 160 -1.25 7.62 -2.30
N ALA A 161 -0.64 6.60 -1.70
CA ALA A 161 -0.05 5.49 -2.48
C ALA A 161 0.04 4.18 -1.68
#